data_d56d43cfbc5c6b34e1ff2bac5c556a6d
#
_entry.id   d56d43cfbc5c6b34e1ff2bac5c556a6d
#
_cell.length_a   1.000
_cell.length_b   1.000
_cell.length_c   1.000
_cell.angle_alpha   90.00
_cell.angle_beta   90.00
_cell.angle_gamma   90.00
#
_symmetry.space_group_name_H-M   'P 1'
#
loop_
_entity.id
_entity.type
_entity.pdbx_description
1 polymer ?
#
loop_
_entity_poly.entity_id
_entity_poly.type
_entity_poly.pdbx_seq_one_letter_code
_entity_poly.pdbx_strand_id
1 'polypeptide(L)'
;MSGRPVEASMLIRRPPAEVFAAFVNPMVLRKFWLADASGPLAPGARVHWKFMVPGAETGVVVRRFEAPHHLAFEWTGGMHVEMRFEVIDATATQLTVAVSGFAGEGMLEQVVSTIEGFSIVLCDLKTLLETGTSAGLVRDKAALITRNMGAHR
;
A
#
# COMPACT_ATOMS: atom_id res chain seq x y z
N MET A 1 18.77 14.07 -9.23
CA MET A 1 17.68 13.67 -10.12
C MET A 1 16.92 12.54 -9.47
N SER A 2 15.65 12.74 -9.29
CA SER A 2 14.81 11.66 -8.79
C SER A 2 14.73 10.56 -9.85
N GLY A 3 14.95 9.32 -9.45
CA GLY A 3 14.82 8.19 -10.35
C GLY A 3 13.38 8.01 -10.84
N ARG A 4 13.20 7.16 -11.82
CA ARG A 4 11.87 6.79 -12.27
C ARG A 4 11.12 6.13 -11.11
N PRO A 5 9.81 6.36 -10.99
CA PRO A 5 9.03 5.60 -10.02
C PRO A 5 9.07 4.11 -10.35
N VAL A 6 9.07 3.29 -9.32
CA VAL A 6 8.92 1.84 -9.50
C VAL A 6 7.45 1.51 -9.33
N GLU A 7 6.95 0.58 -10.11
CA GLU A 7 5.51 0.30 -10.18
C GLU A 7 5.18 -1.15 -9.90
N ALA A 8 4.05 -1.34 -9.23
CA ALA A 8 3.38 -2.64 -9.13
C ALA A 8 1.93 -2.42 -9.54
N SER A 9 1.34 -3.38 -10.20
CA SER A 9 -0.04 -3.25 -10.65
C SER A 9 -0.82 -4.54 -10.44
N MET A 10 -2.15 -4.42 -10.42
CA MET A 10 -3.03 -5.55 -10.20
C MET A 10 -4.37 -5.29 -10.86
N LEU A 11 -4.91 -6.30 -11.53
CA LEU A 11 -6.29 -6.29 -11.99
C LEU A 11 -7.18 -6.78 -10.85
N ILE A 12 -8.09 -5.93 -10.40
CA ILE A 12 -9.03 -6.27 -9.35
C ILE A 12 -10.44 -6.23 -9.95
N ARG A 13 -11.19 -7.32 -9.80
CA ARG A 13 -12.52 -7.46 -10.40
C ARG A 13 -13.57 -6.84 -9.50
N ARG A 14 -13.42 -5.53 -9.25
CA ARG A 14 -14.34 -4.68 -8.51
C ARG A 14 -14.29 -3.28 -9.10
N PRO A 15 -15.37 -2.49 -8.97
CA PRO A 15 -15.39 -1.11 -9.48
C PRO A 15 -14.34 -0.23 -8.80
N PRO A 16 -13.84 0.82 -9.48
CA PRO A 16 -12.83 1.71 -8.91
C PRO A 16 -13.22 2.33 -7.56
N ALA A 17 -14.49 2.66 -7.37
CA ALA A 17 -14.96 3.25 -6.11
C ALA A 17 -14.72 2.31 -4.92
N GLU A 18 -14.93 1.01 -5.12
CA GLU A 18 -14.73 0.02 -4.06
C GLU A 18 -13.24 -0.19 -3.77
N VAL A 19 -12.41 -0.25 -4.83
CA VAL A 19 -10.96 -0.41 -4.67
C VAL A 19 -10.36 0.81 -3.99
N PHE A 20 -10.76 2.01 -4.40
CA PHE A 20 -10.30 3.26 -3.80
C PHE A 20 -10.69 3.33 -2.32
N ALA A 21 -11.93 2.99 -1.99
CA ALA A 21 -12.42 3.03 -0.62
C ALA A 21 -11.62 2.11 0.31
N ALA A 22 -11.06 1.01 -0.20
CA ALA A 22 -10.25 0.09 0.60
C ALA A 22 -8.99 0.75 1.16
N PHE A 23 -8.42 1.73 0.46
CA PHE A 23 -7.25 2.47 0.94
C PHE A 23 -7.60 3.65 1.82
N VAL A 24 -8.83 4.10 1.80
CA VAL A 24 -9.30 5.23 2.59
C VAL A 24 -9.79 4.81 3.98
N ASN A 25 -10.45 3.67 4.05
CA ASN A 25 -11.13 3.20 5.26
C ASN A 25 -10.20 2.41 6.18
N PRO A 26 -9.90 2.90 7.40
CA PRO A 26 -9.03 2.19 8.34
C PRO A 26 -9.47 0.77 8.67
N MET A 27 -10.78 0.52 8.72
CA MET A 27 -11.29 -0.82 9.01
C MET A 27 -10.94 -1.81 7.92
N VAL A 28 -10.91 -1.36 6.66
CA VAL A 28 -10.53 -2.22 5.53
C VAL A 28 -9.01 -2.36 5.46
N LEU A 29 -8.27 -1.26 5.67
CA LEU A 29 -6.80 -1.28 5.69
C LEU A 29 -6.26 -2.30 6.69
N ARG A 30 -6.89 -2.42 7.86
CA ARG A 30 -6.49 -3.39 8.88
C ARG A 30 -6.72 -4.84 8.47
N LYS A 31 -7.54 -5.09 7.46
CA LYS A 31 -7.82 -6.45 7.00
C LYS A 31 -6.74 -6.98 6.07
N PHE A 32 -6.10 -6.12 5.27
CA PHE A 32 -5.17 -6.60 4.26
C PHE A 32 -3.77 -5.99 4.31
N TRP A 33 -3.55 -4.90 5.02
CA TRP A 33 -2.26 -4.20 4.95
C TRP A 33 -1.71 -3.75 6.29
N LEU A 34 -2.51 -3.05 7.09
CA LEU A 34 -2.03 -2.34 8.28
C LEU A 34 -2.42 -3.04 9.57
N ALA A 35 -1.59 -2.87 10.61
CA ALA A 35 -1.96 -3.24 11.97
C ALA A 35 -2.92 -2.19 12.54
N ASP A 36 -2.69 -0.90 12.24
CA ASP A 36 -3.56 0.18 12.69
C ASP A 36 -3.40 1.43 11.82
N ALA A 37 -4.42 2.27 11.84
CA ALA A 37 -4.41 3.58 11.18
C ALA A 37 -5.16 4.55 12.06
N SER A 38 -4.60 5.75 12.25
CA SER A 38 -5.15 6.75 13.17
C SER A 38 -6.45 7.39 12.68
N GLY A 39 -6.73 7.30 11.38
CA GLY A 39 -7.94 7.84 10.79
C GLY A 39 -8.01 7.55 9.30
N PRO A 40 -9.14 7.89 8.67
CA PRO A 40 -9.30 7.70 7.23
C PRO A 40 -8.45 8.69 6.45
N LEU A 41 -8.09 8.32 5.22
CA LEU A 41 -7.49 9.27 4.29
C LEU A 41 -8.58 10.23 3.79
N ALA A 42 -8.18 11.48 3.59
CA ALA A 42 -9.05 12.54 3.09
C ALA A 42 -8.15 13.59 2.43
N PRO A 43 -8.72 14.53 1.66
CA PRO A 43 -7.91 15.59 1.05
C PRO A 43 -7.08 16.34 2.10
N GLY A 44 -5.76 16.34 1.92
CA GLY A 44 -4.83 17.02 2.84
C GLY A 44 -4.66 16.38 4.22
N ALA A 45 -5.21 15.20 4.44
CA ALA A 45 -5.16 14.54 5.74
C ALA A 45 -3.73 14.17 6.15
N ARG A 46 -3.50 14.20 7.46
CA ARG A 46 -2.28 13.71 8.08
C ARG A 46 -2.69 12.61 9.05
N VAL A 47 -2.22 11.39 8.80
CA VAL A 47 -2.57 10.24 9.63
C VAL A 47 -1.31 9.48 10.01
N HIS A 48 -1.44 8.56 10.95
CA HIS A 48 -0.35 7.70 11.38
C HIS A 48 -0.74 6.25 11.09
N TRP A 49 0.15 5.51 10.42
CA TRP A 49 -0.05 4.12 10.08
C TRP A 49 0.95 3.23 10.81
N LYS A 50 0.46 2.13 11.36
CA LYS A 50 1.29 1.07 11.92
C LYS A 50 1.19 -0.13 11.01
N PHE A 51 2.34 -0.63 10.57
CA PHE A 51 2.40 -1.81 9.73
C PHE A 51 2.35 -3.08 10.58
N MET A 52 2.18 -4.22 9.93
CA MET A 52 2.05 -5.49 10.65
C MET A 52 3.37 -6.02 11.22
N VAL A 53 4.52 -5.53 10.72
CA VAL A 53 5.81 -5.80 11.36
C VAL A 53 5.89 -4.95 12.62
N PRO A 54 6.09 -5.55 13.81
CA PRO A 54 6.16 -4.79 15.07
C PRO A 54 7.21 -3.67 15.01
N GLY A 55 6.82 -2.47 15.43
CA GLY A 55 7.68 -1.30 15.42
C GLY A 55 7.76 -0.56 14.09
N ALA A 56 7.24 -1.12 13.01
CA ALA A 56 7.23 -0.44 11.73
C ALA A 56 6.00 0.47 11.65
N GLU A 57 6.24 1.78 11.57
CA GLU A 57 5.18 2.77 11.52
C GLU A 57 5.64 4.01 10.77
N THR A 58 4.69 4.81 10.29
CA THR A 58 5.00 6.02 9.52
C THR A 58 3.87 7.04 9.63
N GLY A 59 4.25 8.31 9.52
CA GLY A 59 3.28 9.36 9.25
C GLY A 59 2.96 9.39 7.76
N VAL A 60 1.71 9.68 7.44
CA VAL A 60 1.22 9.76 6.06
C VAL A 60 0.58 11.11 5.85
N VAL A 61 0.97 11.81 4.79
CA VAL A 61 0.37 13.10 4.39
C VAL A 61 -0.24 12.92 3.00
N VAL A 62 -1.54 13.11 2.90
CA VAL A 62 -2.24 12.99 1.62
C VAL A 62 -1.96 14.22 0.78
N ARG A 63 -1.40 14.02 -0.43
CA ARG A 63 -1.06 15.09 -1.37
C ARG A 63 -2.07 15.24 -2.50
N ARG A 64 -2.75 14.15 -2.85
CA ARG A 64 -3.76 14.17 -3.92
C ARG A 64 -4.87 13.21 -3.55
N PHE A 65 -6.10 13.64 -3.71
CA PHE A 65 -7.26 12.82 -3.37
C PHE A 65 -8.35 13.11 -4.39
N GLU A 66 -8.39 12.31 -5.45
CA GLU A 66 -9.36 12.45 -6.53
C GLU A 66 -10.12 11.14 -6.67
N ALA A 67 -11.09 10.97 -5.79
CA ALA A 67 -11.88 9.74 -5.74
C ALA A 67 -12.76 9.62 -6.99
N PRO A 68 -12.87 8.43 -7.56
CA PRO A 68 -12.20 7.19 -7.17
C PRO A 68 -10.99 6.85 -8.05
N HIS A 69 -10.31 7.83 -8.65
CA HIS A 69 -9.34 7.59 -9.72
C HIS A 69 -7.88 7.80 -9.32
N HIS A 70 -7.60 8.68 -8.36
CA HIS A 70 -6.22 9.05 -8.06
C HIS A 70 -6.03 9.36 -6.58
N LEU A 71 -5.03 8.73 -5.97
CA LEU A 71 -4.66 8.94 -4.59
C LEU A 71 -3.13 9.03 -4.52
N ALA A 72 -2.61 10.10 -3.91
CA ALA A 72 -1.18 10.22 -3.71
C ALA A 72 -0.89 10.67 -2.30
N PHE A 73 0.14 10.10 -1.69
CA PHE A 73 0.55 10.47 -0.35
C PHE A 73 2.07 10.31 -0.19
N GLU A 74 2.59 10.97 0.82
CA GLU A 74 3.98 10.83 1.21
C GLU A 74 4.05 10.24 2.60
N TRP A 75 5.04 9.38 2.83
CA TRP A 75 5.31 8.88 4.15
C TRP A 75 6.73 9.22 4.59
N THR A 76 7.05 8.91 5.84
CA THR A 76 8.33 9.29 6.46
C THR A 76 9.51 8.87 5.59
N GLY A 77 10.51 9.75 5.49
CA GLY A 77 11.70 9.52 4.68
C GLY A 77 11.62 10.09 3.28
N GLY A 78 10.56 10.84 2.96
CA GLY A 78 10.43 11.51 1.67
C GLY A 78 9.95 10.60 0.55
N MET A 79 9.45 9.43 0.88
CA MET A 79 8.91 8.52 -0.12
C MET A 79 7.54 9.01 -0.59
N HIS A 80 7.34 8.98 -1.89
CA HIS A 80 6.10 9.40 -2.52
C HIS A 80 5.40 8.20 -3.15
N VAL A 81 4.13 7.99 -2.78
CA VAL A 81 3.32 6.88 -3.30
C VAL A 81 2.15 7.46 -4.07
N GLU A 82 1.99 6.99 -5.30
CA GLU A 82 0.90 7.40 -6.17
C GLU A 82 0.12 6.18 -6.62
N MET A 83 -1.20 6.23 -6.46
CA MET A 83 -2.08 5.14 -6.85
C MET A 83 -3.06 5.63 -7.89
N ARG A 84 -3.14 4.92 -9.01
CA ARG A 84 -4.09 5.18 -10.08
C ARG A 84 -5.05 4.02 -10.20
N PHE A 85 -6.33 4.33 -10.25
CA PHE A 85 -7.43 3.36 -10.30
C PHE A 85 -8.12 3.52 -11.65
N GLU A 86 -7.67 2.75 -12.63
CA GLU A 86 -8.14 2.88 -14.01
C GLU A 86 -9.28 1.90 -14.30
N VAL A 87 -10.32 2.39 -14.94
CA VAL A 87 -11.48 1.56 -15.31
C VAL A 87 -11.08 0.62 -16.44
N ILE A 88 -11.22 -0.68 -16.23
CA ILE A 88 -11.11 -1.68 -17.29
C ILE A 88 -12.50 -1.91 -17.88
N ASP A 89 -13.47 -2.17 -17.01
CA ASP A 89 -14.89 -2.24 -17.35
C ASP A 89 -15.71 -1.94 -16.08
N ALA A 90 -17.04 -2.09 -16.17
CA ALA A 90 -17.92 -1.74 -15.05
C ALA A 90 -17.62 -2.48 -13.74
N THR A 91 -16.93 -3.62 -13.81
CA THR A 91 -16.67 -4.49 -12.65
C THR A 91 -15.20 -4.77 -12.42
N ALA A 92 -14.30 -4.07 -13.13
CA ALA A 92 -12.87 -4.33 -13.02
C ALA A 92 -12.05 -3.05 -13.07
N THR A 93 -11.00 -3.00 -12.25
CA THR A 93 -10.10 -1.87 -12.10
C THR A 93 -8.67 -2.34 -12.28
N GLN A 94 -7.87 -1.56 -13.02
CA GLN A 94 -6.42 -1.72 -12.98
C GLN A 94 -5.89 -0.75 -11.93
N LEU A 95 -5.35 -1.28 -10.85
CA LEU A 95 -4.70 -0.48 -9.81
C LEU A 95 -3.20 -0.48 -10.07
N THR A 96 -2.63 0.71 -10.22
CA THR A 96 -1.18 0.87 -10.35
C THR A 96 -0.67 1.68 -9.18
N VAL A 97 0.35 1.15 -8.49
CA VAL A 97 1.03 1.84 -7.40
C VAL A 97 2.42 2.21 -7.89
N ALA A 98 2.74 3.51 -7.90
CA ALA A 98 4.04 4.03 -8.31
C ALA A 98 4.71 4.65 -7.10
N VAL A 99 5.95 4.24 -6.82
CA VAL A 99 6.70 4.72 -5.65
C VAL A 99 7.99 5.38 -6.10
N SER A 100 8.29 6.54 -5.56
CA SER A 100 9.50 7.30 -5.86
C SER A 100 10.10 7.87 -4.57
N GLY A 101 11.31 8.47 -4.68
CA GLY A 101 11.99 9.03 -3.53
C GLY A 101 13.11 8.14 -2.99
N PHE A 102 13.45 7.07 -3.70
CA PHE A 102 14.58 6.21 -3.31
C PHE A 102 15.89 6.96 -3.49
N ALA A 103 16.80 6.82 -2.53
CA ALA A 103 18.09 7.51 -2.58
C ALA A 103 19.11 6.82 -1.69
N GLY A 104 20.42 7.07 -1.99
CA GLY A 104 21.53 6.68 -1.14
C GLY A 104 21.95 5.23 -1.26
N GLU A 105 22.78 4.81 -0.33
CA GLU A 105 23.23 3.42 -0.24
C GLU A 105 22.05 2.52 0.07
N GLY A 106 22.07 1.31 -0.48
CA GLY A 106 20.99 0.37 -0.29
C GLY A 106 19.73 0.68 -1.10
N MET A 107 19.84 1.58 -2.09
CA MET A 107 18.70 1.95 -2.92
C MET A 107 18.11 0.74 -3.65
N LEU A 108 18.95 -0.15 -4.17
CA LEU A 108 18.48 -1.34 -4.87
C LEU A 108 17.66 -2.25 -3.95
N GLU A 109 18.16 -2.48 -2.74
CA GLU A 109 17.43 -3.29 -1.75
C GLU A 109 16.11 -2.62 -1.35
N GLN A 110 16.08 -1.31 -1.24
CA GLN A 110 14.86 -0.56 -0.96
C GLN A 110 13.83 -0.75 -2.07
N VAL A 111 14.27 -0.66 -3.32
CA VAL A 111 13.40 -0.85 -4.48
C VAL A 111 12.82 -2.27 -4.50
N VAL A 112 13.69 -3.27 -4.33
CA VAL A 112 13.26 -4.68 -4.33
C VAL A 112 12.25 -4.94 -3.21
N SER A 113 12.54 -4.48 -1.98
CA SER A 113 11.64 -4.65 -0.84
C SER A 113 10.30 -3.97 -1.05
N THR A 114 10.32 -2.78 -1.67
CA THR A 114 9.10 -2.00 -1.91
C THR A 114 8.21 -2.72 -2.92
N ILE A 115 8.79 -3.20 -4.03
CA ILE A 115 8.02 -3.91 -5.05
C ILE A 115 7.47 -5.23 -4.49
N GLU A 116 8.29 -5.98 -3.75
CA GLU A 116 7.82 -7.19 -3.10
C GLU A 116 6.66 -6.89 -2.16
N GLY A 117 6.83 -5.88 -1.30
CA GLY A 117 5.81 -5.51 -0.31
C GLY A 117 4.50 -5.10 -0.95
N PHE A 118 4.54 -4.20 -1.93
CA PHE A 118 3.32 -3.76 -2.61
C PHE A 118 2.68 -4.88 -3.42
N SER A 119 3.46 -5.76 -4.03
CA SER A 119 2.90 -6.90 -4.77
C SER A 119 2.09 -7.80 -3.83
N ILE A 120 2.61 -8.06 -2.64
CA ILE A 120 1.90 -8.86 -1.63
C ILE A 120 0.64 -8.14 -1.16
N VAL A 121 0.73 -6.83 -0.89
CA VAL A 121 -0.41 -6.00 -0.49
C VAL A 121 -1.52 -6.07 -1.54
N LEU A 122 -1.17 -5.89 -2.82
CA LEU A 122 -2.13 -5.90 -3.91
C LEU A 122 -2.78 -7.28 -4.10
N CYS A 123 -2.01 -8.35 -3.93
CA CYS A 123 -2.54 -9.72 -3.99
C CYS A 123 -3.58 -9.95 -2.90
N ASP A 124 -3.30 -9.52 -1.67
CA ASP A 124 -4.26 -9.72 -0.58
C ASP A 124 -5.47 -8.81 -0.73
N LEU A 125 -5.28 -7.59 -1.22
CA LEU A 125 -6.41 -6.71 -1.52
C LEU A 125 -7.34 -7.33 -2.55
N LYS A 126 -6.78 -7.89 -3.63
CA LYS A 126 -7.56 -8.59 -4.64
C LYS A 126 -8.35 -9.74 -4.02
N THR A 127 -7.69 -10.55 -3.20
CA THR A 127 -8.33 -11.67 -2.52
C THR A 127 -9.47 -11.18 -1.63
N LEU A 128 -9.22 -10.17 -0.81
CA LEU A 128 -10.21 -9.62 0.10
C LEU A 128 -11.45 -9.10 -0.65
N LEU A 129 -11.23 -8.29 -1.68
CA LEU A 129 -12.35 -7.64 -2.37
C LEU A 129 -13.14 -8.62 -3.23
N GLU A 130 -12.47 -9.57 -3.87
CA GLU A 130 -13.16 -10.51 -4.77
C GLU A 130 -13.81 -11.68 -4.03
N THR A 131 -13.30 -12.07 -2.86
CA THR A 131 -13.82 -13.22 -2.11
C THR A 131 -14.50 -12.83 -0.80
N GLY A 132 -14.29 -11.62 -0.32
CA GLY A 132 -14.81 -11.16 0.97
C GLY A 132 -13.93 -11.49 2.17
N THR A 133 -12.83 -12.21 1.96
CA THR A 133 -11.95 -12.66 3.06
C THR A 133 -10.49 -12.46 2.70
N SER A 134 -9.72 -11.86 3.61
CA SER A 134 -8.26 -11.74 3.44
C SER A 134 -7.62 -13.13 3.53
N ALA A 135 -6.59 -13.36 2.72
CA ALA A 135 -5.77 -14.57 2.81
C ALA A 135 -4.64 -14.44 3.84
N GLY A 136 -4.49 -13.27 4.47
CA GLY A 136 -3.45 -13.04 5.46
C GLY A 136 -2.04 -12.93 4.88
N LEU A 137 -1.93 -12.56 3.60
CA LEU A 137 -0.62 -12.57 2.93
C LEU A 137 0.36 -11.58 3.56
N VAL A 138 -0.09 -10.37 3.87
CA VAL A 138 0.76 -9.35 4.50
C VAL A 138 1.11 -9.75 5.93
N ARG A 139 0.13 -10.28 6.66
CA ARG A 139 0.35 -10.76 8.04
C ARG A 139 1.40 -11.86 8.08
N ASP A 140 1.30 -12.81 7.16
CA ASP A 140 2.23 -13.94 7.11
C ASP A 140 3.63 -13.47 6.70
N LYS A 141 3.73 -12.54 5.74
CA LYS A 141 5.01 -11.95 5.37
C LYS A 141 5.62 -11.20 6.54
N ALA A 142 4.81 -10.44 7.29
CA ALA A 142 5.28 -9.73 8.49
C ALA A 142 5.81 -10.71 9.55
N ALA A 143 5.12 -11.83 9.74
CA ALA A 143 5.56 -12.86 10.68
C ALA A 143 6.90 -13.46 10.25
N LEU A 144 7.09 -13.68 8.96
CA LEU A 144 8.34 -14.20 8.42
C LEU A 144 9.49 -13.20 8.58
N ILE A 145 9.24 -11.92 8.32
CA ILE A 145 10.23 -10.86 8.53
C ILE A 145 10.63 -10.81 10.01
N THR A 146 9.67 -10.84 10.91
CA THR A 146 9.89 -10.78 12.33
C THR A 146 10.72 -11.98 12.82
N ARG A 147 10.40 -13.17 12.33
CA ARG A 147 11.14 -14.38 12.63
C ARG A 147 12.60 -14.28 12.17
N ASN A 148 12.80 -13.78 10.94
CA ASN A 148 14.14 -13.65 10.36
C ASN A 148 14.97 -12.61 11.10
N MET A 149 14.36 -11.52 11.57
CA MET A 149 15.03 -10.53 12.40
C MET A 149 15.53 -11.15 13.72
N GLY A 150 14.71 -11.98 14.35
CA GLY A 150 15.09 -12.69 15.56
C GLY A 150 16.23 -13.69 15.35
N ALA A 151 16.25 -14.34 14.19
CA ALA A 151 17.26 -15.34 13.85
C ALA A 151 18.64 -14.75 13.61
N HIS A 152 18.73 -13.45 13.33
CA HIS A 152 19.99 -12.77 13.03
C HIS A 152 20.59 -12.01 14.22
N ARG A 153 20.07 -12.24 15.39
CA ARG A 153 20.64 -11.65 16.63
C ARG A 153 21.83 -12.42 17.13
#